data_1452ea42fccb9815af0f1909e11c810f
#
_entry.id   1452ea42fccb9815af0f1909e11c810f
#
_cell.length_a   1.000
_cell.length_b   1.000
_cell.length_c   1.000
_cell.angle_alpha   90.00
_cell.angle_beta   90.00
_cell.angle_gamma   90.00
#
_symmetry.space_group_name_H-M   'P 1'
#
loop_
_entity.id
_entity.type
_entity.pdbx_description
1 polymer ?
#
loop_
_entity_poly.entity_id
_entity_poly.type
_entity_poly.pdbx_seq_one_letter_code
_entity_poly.pdbx_strand_id
1 'polypeptide(L)'
;MKAVFILCYGKLIPDMLVGGLIDMGVPPEYLKAKLKEAELPDDFIEKSIPHAQVSAHYFHVPEKADKPLLLRQDDLYRQWHEICTKAAPEWEVPGWKVFSSLAAGASDALDEIPANIINLQRCEVKEEHLISLYCFFAALDYLGVESLFTCPFSVIPGKSEMARTTEKIMIHAVSTTGEAISAEDINPFAAAMIEGLSAGYIPMDGRFLVDKTA
;
A
#
# COMPACT_ATOMS: atom_id res chain seq x y z
N MET A 1 -23.26 1.13 0.20
CA MET A 1 -21.85 0.75 -0.07
C MET A 1 -21.01 1.99 0.15
N LYS A 2 -20.08 1.93 1.07
CA LYS A 2 -19.08 2.98 1.31
C LYS A 2 -17.79 2.58 0.62
N ALA A 3 -17.25 3.47 -0.21
CA ALA A 3 -16.05 3.19 -1.00
C ALA A 3 -15.01 4.29 -0.82
N VAL A 4 -13.74 3.90 -0.92
CA VAL A 4 -12.62 4.81 -1.04
C VAL A 4 -12.10 4.79 -2.46
N PHE A 5 -11.80 5.97 -3.00
CA PHE A 5 -11.17 6.16 -4.29
C PHE A 5 -9.76 6.69 -4.09
N ILE A 6 -8.77 5.96 -4.61
CA ILE A 6 -7.38 6.41 -4.62
C ILE A 6 -7.12 7.18 -5.92
N LEU A 7 -6.70 8.42 -5.75
CA LEU A 7 -6.25 9.29 -6.83
C LEU A 7 -4.73 9.44 -6.73
N CYS A 8 -3.99 8.92 -7.70
CA CYS A 8 -2.54 9.00 -7.70
C CYS A 8 -2.07 10.18 -8.56
N TYR A 9 -1.38 11.13 -7.95
CA TYR A 9 -0.88 12.36 -8.60
C TYR A 9 0.63 12.59 -8.41
N GLY A 10 1.39 11.60 -7.97
CA GLY A 10 2.81 11.76 -7.71
C GLY A 10 3.38 10.59 -6.95
N LYS A 11 4.32 10.88 -6.03
CA LYS A 11 4.95 9.84 -5.22
C LYS A 11 3.91 9.02 -4.45
N LEU A 12 4.07 7.71 -4.48
CA LEU A 12 3.19 6.76 -3.79
C LEU A 12 4.02 5.74 -3.00
N ILE A 13 3.86 5.77 -1.69
CA ILE A 13 4.44 4.81 -0.75
C ILE A 13 3.36 4.28 0.19
N PRO A 14 3.54 3.11 0.84
CA PRO A 14 2.52 2.54 1.73
C PRO A 14 2.07 3.51 2.83
N ASP A 15 3.00 4.23 3.42
CA ASP A 15 2.75 5.20 4.49
C ASP A 15 1.81 6.34 4.08
N MET A 16 1.89 6.78 2.81
CA MET A 16 0.99 7.83 2.28
C MET A 16 -0.46 7.35 2.17
N LEU A 17 -0.69 6.07 1.87
CA LEU A 17 -2.03 5.49 1.84
C LEU A 17 -2.66 5.52 3.24
N VAL A 18 -1.87 5.25 4.28
CA VAL A 18 -2.33 5.34 5.67
C VAL A 18 -2.57 6.80 6.07
N GLY A 19 -1.64 7.70 5.73
CA GLY A 19 -1.78 9.14 5.99
C GLY A 19 -3.06 9.72 5.41
N GLY A 20 -3.41 9.36 4.17
CA GLY A 20 -4.67 9.77 3.54
C GLY A 20 -5.92 9.28 4.30
N LEU A 21 -5.90 8.06 4.87
CA LEU A 21 -7.01 7.57 5.68
C LEU A 21 -7.10 8.29 7.04
N ILE A 22 -5.97 8.71 7.62
CA ILE A 22 -5.95 9.57 8.81
C ILE A 22 -6.61 10.93 8.48
N ASP A 23 -6.29 11.54 7.33
CA ASP A 23 -6.93 12.77 6.86
C ASP A 23 -8.44 12.60 6.67
N MET A 24 -8.88 11.41 6.29
CA MET A 24 -10.30 11.05 6.22
C MET A 24 -10.96 10.87 7.58
N GLY A 25 -10.22 10.99 8.68
CA GLY A 25 -10.73 11.02 10.05
C GLY A 25 -10.50 9.75 10.86
N VAL A 26 -9.56 8.90 10.47
CA VAL A 26 -9.09 7.79 11.31
C VAL A 26 -8.21 8.35 12.43
N PRO A 27 -8.55 8.15 13.71
CA PRO A 27 -7.71 8.62 14.80
C PRO A 27 -6.39 7.84 14.86
N PRO A 28 -5.22 8.49 14.96
CA PRO A 28 -3.94 7.79 15.13
C PRO A 28 -3.91 6.86 16.35
N GLU A 29 -4.59 7.26 17.43
CA GLU A 29 -4.69 6.44 18.65
C GLU A 29 -5.47 5.14 18.44
N TYR A 30 -6.41 5.10 17.50
CA TYR A 30 -7.07 3.86 17.10
C TYR A 30 -6.08 2.91 16.43
N LEU A 31 -5.23 3.42 15.52
CA LEU A 31 -4.21 2.60 14.86
C LEU A 31 -3.19 2.06 15.87
N LYS A 32 -2.75 2.86 16.84
CA LYS A 32 -1.87 2.40 17.93
C LYS A 32 -2.52 1.30 18.75
N ALA A 33 -3.80 1.43 19.09
CA ALA A 33 -4.53 0.38 19.82
C ALA A 33 -4.57 -0.92 19.01
N LYS A 34 -4.84 -0.85 17.71
CA LYS A 34 -4.86 -2.01 16.81
C LYS A 34 -3.48 -2.68 16.68
N LEU A 35 -2.41 -1.90 16.57
CA LEU A 35 -1.05 -2.43 16.57
C LEU A 35 -0.71 -3.17 17.86
N LYS A 36 -1.13 -2.65 19.02
CA LYS A 36 -0.95 -3.33 20.31
C LYS A 36 -1.74 -4.64 20.41
N GLU A 37 -2.97 -4.68 19.88
CA GLU A 37 -3.77 -5.91 19.80
C GLU A 37 -3.05 -7.00 18.98
N ALA A 38 -2.33 -6.59 17.92
CA ALA A 38 -1.56 -7.47 17.06
C ALA A 38 -0.12 -7.75 17.55
N GLU A 39 0.27 -7.21 18.71
CA GLU A 39 1.64 -7.26 19.25
C GLU A 39 2.70 -6.69 18.28
N LEU A 40 2.30 -5.68 17.50
CA LEU A 40 3.18 -4.97 16.58
C LEU A 40 3.74 -3.69 17.21
N PRO A 41 4.89 -3.18 16.74
CA PRO A 41 5.40 -1.88 17.13
C PRO A 41 4.38 -0.78 16.87
N ASP A 42 4.17 0.10 17.85
CA ASP A 42 3.22 1.22 17.80
C ASP A 42 3.89 2.59 17.79
N ASP A 43 5.18 2.63 17.52
CA ASP A 43 6.04 3.80 17.54
C ASP A 43 6.12 4.54 16.20
N PHE A 44 5.08 4.43 15.39
CA PHE A 44 5.01 5.20 14.15
C PHE A 44 4.99 6.71 14.40
N ILE A 45 5.59 7.46 13.50
CA ILE A 45 5.61 8.93 13.52
C ILE A 45 4.36 9.44 12.79
N GLU A 46 3.55 10.23 13.48
CA GLU A 46 2.41 10.92 12.91
C GLU A 46 2.53 12.41 13.22
N LYS A 47 2.32 13.25 12.23
CA LYS A 47 2.25 14.69 12.40
C LYS A 47 1.44 15.33 11.27
N SER A 48 0.67 16.36 11.61
CA SER A 48 0.04 17.20 10.62
C SER A 48 1.08 18.13 9.97
N ILE A 49 1.10 18.13 8.64
CA ILE A 49 1.95 19.02 7.83
C ILE A 49 1.06 20.01 7.11
N PRO A 50 1.16 21.31 7.41
CA PRO A 50 0.42 22.31 6.66
C PRO A 50 0.93 22.36 5.21
N HIS A 51 0.04 22.19 4.25
CA HIS A 51 0.35 22.28 2.84
C HIS A 51 -0.65 23.21 2.14
N ALA A 52 -0.20 24.43 1.83
CA ALA A 52 -1.05 25.47 1.20
C ALA A 52 -2.38 25.69 1.95
N GLN A 53 -3.50 25.25 1.36
CA GLN A 53 -4.85 25.39 1.94
C GLN A 53 -5.38 24.11 2.59
N VAL A 54 -4.59 23.04 2.57
CA VAL A 54 -4.96 21.70 3.07
C VAL A 54 -3.92 21.25 4.08
N SER A 55 -4.35 20.63 5.16
CA SER A 55 -3.46 19.94 6.10
C SER A 55 -3.38 18.50 5.70
N ALA A 56 -2.18 17.97 5.52
CA ALA A 56 -1.95 16.56 5.23
C ALA A 56 -1.29 15.88 6.44
N HIS A 57 -1.70 14.65 6.77
CA HIS A 57 -1.06 13.87 7.80
C HIS A 57 0.12 13.09 7.24
N TYR A 58 1.29 13.35 7.81
CA TYR A 58 2.47 12.52 7.60
C TYR A 58 2.37 11.31 8.54
N PHE A 59 2.35 10.13 7.97
CA PHE A 59 2.47 8.86 8.68
C PHE A 59 3.76 8.19 8.24
N HIS A 60 4.52 7.63 9.16
CA HIS A 60 5.75 6.93 8.85
C HIS A 60 6.07 5.86 9.88
N VAL A 61 6.32 4.66 9.42
CA VAL A 61 6.83 3.56 10.25
C VAL A 61 8.36 3.60 10.23
N PRO A 62 9.03 3.81 11.38
CA PRO A 62 10.48 3.84 11.44
C PRO A 62 11.12 2.52 10.99
N GLU A 63 12.20 2.62 10.23
CA GLU A 63 12.94 1.45 9.83
C GLU A 63 13.68 0.82 11.02
N LYS A 64 13.65 -0.50 11.10
CA LYS A 64 14.45 -1.25 12.07
C LYS A 64 15.95 -1.11 11.76
N ALA A 65 16.77 -1.06 12.80
CA ALA A 65 18.23 -1.01 12.66
C ALA A 65 18.77 -2.30 12.03
N ASP A 66 18.25 -3.44 12.45
CA ASP A 66 18.63 -4.75 11.96
C ASP A 66 17.72 -5.15 10.79
N LYS A 67 18.27 -5.07 9.57
CA LYS A 67 17.55 -5.49 8.35
C LYS A 67 17.88 -6.95 8.05
N PRO A 68 16.90 -7.78 7.68
CA PRO A 68 17.18 -9.12 7.21
C PRO A 68 18.08 -9.06 5.95
N LEU A 69 18.97 -10.04 5.79
CA LEU A 69 19.79 -10.13 4.58
C LEU A 69 18.95 -10.45 3.32
N LEU A 70 17.84 -11.12 3.52
CA LEU A 70 16.90 -11.54 2.47
C LEU A 70 15.49 -11.33 2.98
N LEU A 71 14.62 -10.79 2.13
CA LEU A 71 13.18 -10.72 2.35
C LEU A 71 12.48 -11.36 1.15
N ARG A 72 11.84 -12.50 1.37
CA ARG A 72 11.12 -13.25 0.34
C ARG A 72 9.61 -13.17 0.52
N GLN A 73 8.89 -13.55 -0.50
CA GLN A 73 7.43 -13.65 -0.43
C GLN A 73 6.97 -14.53 0.73
N ASP A 74 7.59 -15.69 0.93
CA ASP A 74 7.22 -16.63 2.00
C ASP A 74 7.44 -16.04 3.40
N ASP A 75 8.43 -15.15 3.56
CA ASP A 75 8.67 -14.43 4.82
C ASP A 75 7.52 -13.44 5.09
N LEU A 76 7.05 -12.72 4.06
CA LEU A 76 5.90 -11.85 4.18
C LEU A 76 4.61 -12.63 4.49
N TYR A 77 4.37 -13.76 3.83
CA TYR A 77 3.22 -14.61 4.12
C TYR A 77 3.22 -15.13 5.56
N ARG A 78 4.36 -15.64 6.02
CA ARG A 78 4.49 -16.17 7.38
C ARG A 78 4.22 -15.10 8.43
N GLN A 79 4.89 -13.94 8.30
CA GLN A 79 4.71 -12.83 9.23
C GLN A 79 3.26 -12.31 9.21
N TRP A 80 2.68 -12.17 8.03
CA TRP A 80 1.30 -11.73 7.88
C TRP A 80 0.30 -12.71 8.48
N HIS A 81 0.50 -14.02 8.27
CA HIS A 81 -0.30 -15.07 8.90
C HIS A 81 -0.25 -14.99 10.43
N GLU A 82 0.94 -14.80 11.01
CA GLU A 82 1.12 -14.64 12.45
C GLU A 82 0.37 -13.42 12.99
N ILE A 83 0.44 -12.29 12.29
CA ILE A 83 -0.28 -11.06 12.63
C ILE A 83 -1.80 -11.29 12.57
N CYS A 84 -2.29 -11.82 11.46
CA CYS A 84 -3.72 -12.02 11.25
C CYS A 84 -4.32 -13.03 12.23
N THR A 85 -3.60 -14.11 12.52
CA THR A 85 -4.06 -15.14 13.48
C THR A 85 -4.30 -14.53 14.88
N LYS A 86 -3.53 -13.51 15.26
CA LYS A 86 -3.67 -12.87 16.58
C LYS A 86 -4.82 -11.85 16.62
N ALA A 87 -4.98 -11.04 15.58
CA ALA A 87 -5.79 -9.84 15.70
C ALA A 87 -6.85 -9.64 14.61
N ALA A 88 -6.68 -10.20 13.40
CA ALA A 88 -7.54 -9.89 12.26
C ALA A 88 -7.54 -11.00 11.19
N PRO A 89 -8.11 -12.19 11.50
CA PRO A 89 -8.07 -13.34 10.55
C PRO A 89 -8.73 -13.04 9.21
N GLU A 90 -9.68 -12.12 9.14
CA GLU A 90 -10.37 -11.71 7.92
C GLU A 90 -9.46 -10.96 6.93
N TRP A 91 -8.33 -10.41 7.39
CA TRP A 91 -7.39 -9.68 6.53
C TRP A 91 -6.31 -10.57 5.92
N GLU A 92 -6.24 -11.85 6.32
CA GLU A 92 -5.21 -12.78 5.86
C GLU A 92 -5.24 -12.93 4.34
N VAL A 93 -6.39 -13.31 3.79
CA VAL A 93 -6.56 -13.53 2.34
C VAL A 93 -6.38 -12.24 1.52
N PRO A 94 -6.96 -11.08 1.90
CA PRO A 94 -6.65 -9.83 1.24
C PRO A 94 -5.15 -9.48 1.23
N GLY A 95 -4.45 -9.65 2.35
CA GLY A 95 -3.00 -9.41 2.41
C GLY A 95 -2.20 -10.33 1.48
N TRP A 96 -2.60 -11.60 1.36
CA TRP A 96 -1.95 -12.54 0.43
C TRP A 96 -2.05 -12.08 -1.03
N LYS A 97 -3.14 -11.43 -1.44
CA LYS A 97 -3.25 -10.86 -2.79
C LYS A 97 -2.19 -9.79 -3.04
N VAL A 98 -1.90 -8.96 -2.03
CA VAL A 98 -0.82 -7.96 -2.12
C VAL A 98 0.53 -8.62 -2.36
N PHE A 99 0.86 -9.65 -1.56
CA PHE A 99 2.16 -10.33 -1.69
C PHE A 99 2.27 -11.13 -2.99
N SER A 100 1.17 -11.70 -3.47
CA SER A 100 1.14 -12.41 -4.76
C SER A 100 1.38 -11.45 -5.92
N SER A 101 0.72 -10.30 -5.92
CA SER A 101 0.91 -9.24 -6.92
C SER A 101 2.35 -8.73 -6.92
N LEU A 102 2.90 -8.48 -5.73
CA LEU A 102 4.27 -8.02 -5.55
C LEU A 102 5.29 -9.03 -6.11
N ALA A 103 5.16 -10.31 -5.74
CA ALA A 103 6.09 -11.35 -6.16
C ALA A 103 6.00 -11.63 -7.67
N ALA A 104 4.81 -11.64 -8.24
CA ALA A 104 4.62 -11.78 -9.68
C ALA A 104 5.29 -10.63 -10.44
N GLY A 105 5.04 -9.39 -10.03
CA GLY A 105 5.66 -8.22 -10.65
C GLY A 105 7.19 -8.20 -10.52
N ALA A 106 7.73 -8.59 -9.35
CA ALA A 106 9.17 -8.70 -9.15
C ALA A 106 9.79 -9.82 -10.01
N SER A 107 9.13 -10.98 -10.11
CA SER A 107 9.56 -12.09 -10.96
C SER A 107 9.68 -11.66 -12.42
N ASP A 108 8.64 -11.03 -12.94
CA ASP A 108 8.59 -10.55 -14.32
C ASP A 108 9.62 -9.44 -14.60
N ALA A 109 9.87 -8.56 -13.61
CA ALA A 109 10.80 -7.45 -13.76
C ALA A 109 12.26 -7.86 -13.71
N LEU A 110 12.58 -8.91 -12.93
CA LEU A 110 13.95 -9.36 -12.68
C LEU A 110 14.33 -10.61 -13.47
N ASP A 111 13.40 -11.15 -14.29
CA ASP A 111 13.59 -12.40 -15.04
C ASP A 111 13.99 -13.58 -14.13
N GLU A 112 13.53 -13.60 -12.89
CA GLU A 112 13.81 -14.62 -11.90
C GLU A 112 12.61 -15.55 -11.70
N ILE A 113 12.79 -16.84 -11.89
CA ILE A 113 11.77 -17.87 -11.69
C ILE A 113 12.37 -18.98 -10.83
N PRO A 114 11.69 -19.43 -9.76
CA PRO A 114 10.35 -19.03 -9.30
C PRO A 114 10.36 -17.74 -8.43
N ALA A 115 9.21 -17.07 -8.40
CA ALA A 115 9.02 -15.82 -7.68
C ALA A 115 9.36 -15.88 -6.18
N ASN A 116 9.21 -17.05 -5.55
CA ASN A 116 9.46 -17.25 -4.11
C ASN A 116 10.94 -17.19 -3.69
N ILE A 117 11.89 -17.18 -4.64
CA ILE A 117 13.33 -17.05 -4.33
C ILE A 117 13.83 -15.61 -4.44
N ILE A 118 13.01 -14.70 -4.98
CA ILE A 118 13.40 -13.31 -5.19
C ILE A 118 13.64 -12.62 -3.86
N ASN A 119 14.74 -11.87 -3.76
CA ASN A 119 14.95 -10.95 -2.66
C ASN A 119 14.21 -9.63 -2.95
N LEU A 120 13.05 -9.45 -2.32
CA LEU A 120 12.17 -8.29 -2.50
C LEU A 120 12.80 -6.96 -2.04
N GLN A 121 13.87 -7.00 -1.24
CA GLN A 121 14.62 -5.78 -0.87
C GLN A 121 15.26 -5.11 -2.08
N ARG A 122 15.56 -5.85 -3.15
CA ARG A 122 16.04 -5.29 -4.42
C ARG A 122 15.02 -4.32 -5.04
N CYS A 123 13.74 -4.50 -4.70
CA CYS A 123 12.63 -3.67 -5.14
C CYS A 123 12.20 -2.68 -4.04
N GLU A 124 13.09 -2.36 -3.10
CA GLU A 124 12.80 -1.44 -1.97
C GLU A 124 11.64 -1.88 -1.07
N VAL A 125 11.34 -3.17 -1.03
CA VAL A 125 10.36 -3.73 -0.09
C VAL A 125 11.02 -3.97 1.25
N LYS A 126 10.32 -3.61 2.33
CA LYS A 126 10.80 -3.69 3.71
C LYS A 126 9.78 -4.41 4.59
N GLU A 127 10.22 -4.98 5.71
CA GLU A 127 9.30 -5.61 6.67
C GLU A 127 8.32 -4.60 7.29
N GLU A 128 8.78 -3.37 7.50
CA GLU A 128 7.96 -2.28 8.04
C GLU A 128 6.72 -1.99 7.20
N HIS A 129 6.73 -2.32 5.90
CA HIS A 129 5.55 -2.19 5.05
C HIS A 129 4.39 -3.09 5.49
N LEU A 130 4.65 -4.18 6.25
CA LEU A 130 3.59 -4.98 6.85
C LEU A 130 2.82 -4.20 7.92
N ILE A 131 3.50 -3.33 8.67
CA ILE A 131 2.86 -2.47 9.66
C ILE A 131 1.96 -1.45 8.94
N SER A 132 2.46 -0.83 7.86
CA SER A 132 1.66 0.09 7.05
C SER A 132 0.44 -0.61 6.42
N LEU A 133 0.60 -1.85 5.94
CA LEU A 133 -0.51 -2.66 5.42
C LEU A 133 -1.55 -2.96 6.51
N TYR A 134 -1.11 -3.34 7.71
CA TYR A 134 -1.99 -3.58 8.84
C TYR A 134 -2.76 -2.33 9.25
N CYS A 135 -2.06 -1.19 9.37
CA CYS A 135 -2.70 0.10 9.63
C CYS A 135 -3.69 0.50 8.52
N PHE A 136 -3.38 0.20 7.27
CA PHE A 136 -4.28 0.46 6.15
C PHE A 136 -5.58 -0.31 6.28
N PHE A 137 -5.54 -1.62 6.57
CA PHE A 137 -6.75 -2.42 6.81
C PHE A 137 -7.53 -1.93 8.03
N ALA A 138 -6.84 -1.66 9.14
CA ALA A 138 -7.48 -1.13 10.34
C ALA A 138 -8.19 0.21 10.08
N ALA A 139 -7.58 1.07 9.27
CA ALA A 139 -8.17 2.34 8.88
C ALA A 139 -9.40 2.18 7.99
N LEU A 140 -9.37 1.26 7.02
CA LEU A 140 -10.53 0.94 6.17
C LEU A 140 -11.70 0.38 7.00
N ASP A 141 -11.39 -0.50 7.96
CA ASP A 141 -12.38 -1.07 8.88
C ASP A 141 -13.00 0.02 9.76
N TYR A 142 -12.19 0.89 10.38
CA TYR A 142 -12.68 2.02 11.16
C TYR A 142 -13.64 2.92 10.38
N LEU A 143 -13.32 3.19 9.11
CA LEU A 143 -14.15 4.00 8.24
C LEU A 143 -15.38 3.24 7.72
N GLY A 144 -15.48 1.93 7.93
CA GLY A 144 -16.55 1.08 7.39
C GLY A 144 -16.53 1.03 5.86
N VAL A 145 -15.35 0.96 5.26
CA VAL A 145 -15.15 0.89 3.81
C VAL A 145 -15.39 -0.52 3.32
N GLU A 146 -16.30 -0.67 2.38
CA GLU A 146 -16.66 -1.96 1.78
C GLU A 146 -15.90 -2.25 0.48
N SER A 147 -15.42 -1.19 -0.19
CA SER A 147 -14.72 -1.33 -1.47
C SER A 147 -13.69 -0.24 -1.67
N LEU A 148 -12.55 -0.64 -2.24
CA LEU A 148 -11.49 0.26 -2.67
C LEU A 148 -11.50 0.33 -4.19
N PHE A 149 -11.44 1.53 -4.74
CA PHE A 149 -11.30 1.77 -6.17
C PHE A 149 -10.11 2.69 -6.43
N THR A 150 -9.54 2.56 -7.61
CA THR A 150 -8.44 3.43 -8.04
C THR A 150 -8.83 4.13 -9.33
N CYS A 151 -8.55 5.41 -9.44
CA CYS A 151 -8.69 6.10 -10.72
C CYS A 151 -7.56 5.67 -11.66
N PRO A 152 -7.87 5.42 -12.93
CA PRO A 152 -6.85 5.09 -13.92
C PRO A 152 -5.81 6.21 -14.03
N PHE A 153 -4.53 5.84 -14.12
CA PHE A 153 -3.42 6.74 -14.36
C PHE A 153 -2.39 6.08 -15.29
N SER A 154 -1.51 6.86 -15.89
CA SER A 154 -0.44 6.35 -16.73
C SER A 154 0.83 6.17 -15.92
N VAL A 155 1.52 5.06 -16.12
CA VAL A 155 2.84 4.81 -15.51
C VAL A 155 3.92 5.05 -16.55
N ILE A 156 4.80 6.02 -16.27
CA ILE A 156 5.97 6.29 -17.11
C ILE A 156 7.07 5.29 -16.74
N PRO A 157 7.59 4.51 -17.68
CA PRO A 157 8.64 3.54 -17.44
C PRO A 157 9.88 4.13 -16.76
N GLY A 158 10.46 3.35 -15.84
CA GLY A 158 11.68 3.67 -15.13
C GLY A 158 12.83 2.70 -15.45
N LYS A 159 14.00 2.93 -14.85
CA LYS A 159 15.20 2.12 -15.11
C LYS A 159 15.61 1.25 -13.93
N SER A 160 15.24 1.63 -12.72
CA SER A 160 15.57 0.87 -11.50
C SER A 160 14.82 -0.46 -11.45
N GLU A 161 15.31 -1.41 -10.65
CA GLU A 161 14.60 -2.67 -10.39
C GLU A 161 13.24 -2.40 -9.73
N MET A 162 13.20 -1.42 -8.83
CA MET A 162 11.97 -0.94 -8.20
C MET A 162 10.95 -0.47 -9.24
N ALA A 163 11.34 0.43 -10.14
CA ALA A 163 10.45 0.97 -11.17
C ALA A 163 9.94 -0.11 -12.12
N ARG A 164 10.81 -1.00 -12.59
CA ARG A 164 10.41 -2.12 -13.46
C ARG A 164 9.41 -3.04 -12.76
N THR A 165 9.62 -3.32 -11.47
CA THR A 165 8.68 -4.10 -10.67
C THR A 165 7.32 -3.40 -10.56
N THR A 166 7.33 -2.10 -10.29
CA THR A 166 6.10 -1.28 -10.26
C THR A 166 5.33 -1.35 -11.58
N GLU A 167 6.01 -1.20 -12.72
CA GLU A 167 5.39 -1.31 -14.04
C GLU A 167 4.70 -2.66 -14.26
N LYS A 168 5.35 -3.74 -13.84
CA LYS A 168 4.79 -5.08 -13.98
C LYS A 168 3.59 -5.32 -13.07
N ILE A 169 3.60 -4.77 -11.86
CA ILE A 169 2.46 -4.83 -10.94
C ILE A 169 1.28 -4.02 -11.51
N MET A 170 1.54 -2.79 -11.97
CA MET A 170 0.50 -1.84 -12.36
C MET A 170 0.04 -1.98 -13.82
N ILE A 171 0.26 -3.13 -14.44
CA ILE A 171 -0.06 -3.34 -15.86
C ILE A 171 -1.54 -3.10 -16.21
N HIS A 172 -2.44 -3.31 -15.25
CA HIS A 172 -3.88 -3.06 -15.43
C HIS A 172 -4.31 -1.62 -15.10
N ALA A 173 -3.46 -0.86 -14.40
CA ALA A 173 -3.72 0.54 -14.06
C ALA A 173 -3.57 1.49 -15.26
N VAL A 174 -2.92 1.02 -16.33
CA VAL A 174 -2.51 1.88 -17.45
C VAL A 174 -3.72 2.44 -18.17
N SER A 175 -3.86 3.77 -18.10
CA SER A 175 -4.81 4.54 -18.89
C SER A 175 -4.04 5.35 -19.94
N THR A 176 -4.62 5.48 -21.12
CA THR A 176 -4.11 6.41 -22.17
C THR A 176 -4.53 7.85 -21.89
N THR A 177 -5.41 8.07 -20.92
CA THR A 177 -5.98 9.37 -20.58
C THR A 177 -5.97 9.57 -19.08
N GLY A 178 -4.96 10.21 -18.55
CA GLY A 178 -4.83 10.48 -17.12
C GLY A 178 -3.49 11.12 -16.79
N GLU A 179 -3.32 11.49 -15.53
CA GLU A 179 -2.02 11.94 -15.02
C GLU A 179 -0.97 10.85 -15.21
N ALA A 180 0.21 11.26 -15.66
CA ALA A 180 1.33 10.35 -15.88
C ALA A 180 2.27 10.43 -14.67
N ILE A 181 2.52 9.28 -14.04
CA ILE A 181 3.37 9.16 -12.85
C ILE A 181 4.58 8.31 -13.20
N SER A 182 5.76 8.76 -12.80
CA SER A 182 6.97 7.96 -12.96
C SER A 182 6.93 6.69 -12.10
N ALA A 183 7.26 5.55 -12.68
CA ALA A 183 7.44 4.32 -11.91
C ALA A 183 8.51 4.44 -10.81
N GLU A 184 9.47 5.37 -10.97
CA GLU A 184 10.48 5.68 -9.93
C GLU A 184 9.87 6.36 -8.69
N ASP A 185 8.68 6.92 -8.81
CA ASP A 185 7.98 7.59 -7.72
C ASP A 185 6.97 6.67 -7.00
N ILE A 186 6.77 5.44 -7.48
CA ILE A 186 5.81 4.49 -6.93
C ILE A 186 6.56 3.32 -6.30
N ASN A 187 6.43 3.16 -4.98
CA ASN A 187 6.97 1.99 -4.29
C ASN A 187 6.21 0.71 -4.70
N PRO A 188 6.89 -0.39 -5.07
CA PRO A 188 6.25 -1.64 -5.49
C PRO A 188 5.27 -2.24 -4.48
N PHE A 189 5.53 -2.07 -3.18
CA PHE A 189 4.60 -2.55 -2.16
C PHE A 189 3.29 -1.75 -2.18
N ALA A 190 3.37 -0.41 -2.33
CA ALA A 190 2.17 0.42 -2.48
C ALA A 190 1.41 0.10 -3.78
N ALA A 191 2.14 -0.12 -4.88
CA ALA A 191 1.55 -0.59 -6.14
C ALA A 191 0.80 -1.92 -5.95
N ALA A 192 1.41 -2.87 -5.23
CA ALA A 192 0.80 -4.16 -4.93
C ALA A 192 -0.42 -4.03 -3.99
N MET A 193 -0.41 -3.09 -3.05
CA MET A 193 -1.59 -2.79 -2.22
C MET A 193 -2.76 -2.31 -3.10
N ILE A 194 -2.50 -1.40 -4.03
CA ILE A 194 -3.53 -0.90 -4.95
C ILE A 194 -4.03 -2.03 -5.86
N GLU A 195 -3.14 -2.72 -6.53
CA GLU A 195 -3.51 -3.78 -7.49
C GLU A 195 -4.22 -4.95 -6.79
N GLY A 196 -3.72 -5.40 -5.65
CA GLY A 196 -4.26 -6.54 -4.91
C GLY A 196 -5.56 -6.27 -4.17
N LEU A 197 -5.83 -5.02 -3.80
CA LEU A 197 -6.98 -4.65 -2.96
C LEU A 197 -8.04 -3.85 -3.70
N SER A 198 -7.72 -3.22 -4.83
CA SER A 198 -8.70 -2.47 -5.61
C SER A 198 -9.73 -3.39 -6.23
N ALA A 199 -11.00 -3.05 -6.09
CA ALA A 199 -12.10 -3.73 -6.77
C ALA A 199 -12.14 -3.39 -8.28
N GLY A 200 -11.38 -2.40 -8.71
CA GLY A 200 -11.24 -2.02 -10.11
C GLY A 200 -10.72 -0.60 -10.30
N TYR A 201 -10.38 -0.30 -11.53
CA TYR A 201 -9.97 1.04 -11.98
C TYR A 201 -11.16 1.75 -12.60
N ILE A 202 -11.70 2.75 -11.91
CA ILE A 202 -12.91 3.45 -12.31
C ILE A 202 -12.64 4.95 -12.40
N PRO A 203 -12.91 5.61 -13.55
CA PRO A 203 -12.81 7.07 -13.63
C PRO A 203 -13.84 7.74 -12.72
N MET A 204 -13.42 8.75 -11.96
CA MET A 204 -14.35 9.60 -11.21
C MET A 204 -15.05 10.55 -12.18
N ASP A 205 -16.23 10.18 -12.65
CA ASP A 205 -17.02 10.92 -13.66
C ASP A 205 -18.21 11.69 -13.10
N GLY A 206 -18.21 11.98 -11.80
CA GLY A 206 -19.28 12.74 -11.15
C GLY A 206 -20.54 11.95 -10.79
N ARG A 207 -20.54 10.63 -11.00
CA ARG A 207 -21.65 9.75 -10.55
C ARG A 207 -21.58 9.38 -9.07
N PHE A 208 -20.53 9.82 -8.38
CA PHE A 208 -20.30 9.52 -6.98
C PHE A 208 -20.52 10.75 -6.12
N LEU A 209 -21.18 10.56 -4.97
CA LEU A 209 -21.23 11.57 -3.94
C LEU A 209 -19.93 11.51 -3.12
N VAL A 210 -19.12 12.57 -3.17
CA VAL A 210 -17.90 12.69 -2.39
C VAL A 210 -18.25 13.22 -1.00
N ASP A 211 -18.03 12.40 0.03
CA ASP A 211 -18.25 12.75 1.42
C ASP A 211 -17.05 13.45 2.03
N LYS A 212 -15.84 12.90 1.78
CA LYS A 212 -14.56 13.46 2.24
C LYS A 212 -13.45 13.27 1.20
N THR A 213 -12.51 14.20 1.19
CA THR A 213 -11.24 14.11 0.45
C THR A 213 -10.07 14.27 1.42
N ALA A 214 -8.99 13.54 1.21
CA ALA A 214 -7.72 13.62 1.92
C ALA A 214 -6.59 13.98 0.96
#